data_70b65eb867822ab27c6b34d6889ca79e
#
_entry.id   70b65eb867822ab27c6b34d6889ca79e
#
_cell.length_a   1.000
_cell.length_b   1.000
_cell.length_c   1.000
_cell.angle_alpha   90.00
_cell.angle_beta   90.00
_cell.angle_gamma   90.00
#
_symmetry.space_group_name_H-M   'P 1'
#
loop_
_entity.id
_entity.type
_entity.pdbx_description
1 polymer ?
#
loop_
_entity_poly.entity_id
_entity_poly.type
_entity_poly.pdbx_seq_one_letter_code
_entity_poly.pdbx_strand_id
1 'polypeptide(L)'
;MKKQNNRQEYNTTYQLKLPVEISTIIEISDPVYTFCEVMDCIDLRKYLAVKESKTGRKRYNSEILLKVILFAFMEKGYVSLREIEKLCKTDIRFMWLLQDNDPPSHMTIDNFMNETLLGNIEDIFAEINGCIFSKEKVDTEHIYIDGTKIPANAYKYGWVWKKSCVKNRNKTFEKITLLLQEINETVACRCVKFGIRTEYAIEYLEQIAEQYARLFGLHPEKIV
;
A
#
# COMPACT_ATOMS: atom_id res chain seq x y z
N MET A 1 10.99 -63.36 -30.28
CA MET A 1 9.89 -62.49 -29.95
C MET A 1 10.22 -61.77 -28.63
N LYS A 2 10.64 -60.50 -28.70
CA LYS A 2 10.89 -59.66 -27.48
C LYS A 2 9.57 -59.02 -27.08
N LYS A 3 9.08 -59.31 -25.91
CA LYS A 3 7.92 -58.62 -25.30
C LYS A 3 8.30 -57.16 -25.08
N GLN A 4 7.68 -56.24 -25.78
CA GLN A 4 7.69 -54.81 -25.45
C GLN A 4 6.91 -54.65 -24.16
N ASN A 5 7.61 -54.29 -23.10
CA ASN A 5 7.01 -53.82 -21.85
C ASN A 5 6.46 -52.41 -22.11
N ASN A 6 5.16 -52.30 -22.31
CA ASN A 6 4.43 -51.06 -22.33
C ASN A 6 4.36 -50.57 -20.87
N ARG A 7 5.42 -49.90 -20.38
CA ARG A 7 5.34 -49.12 -19.12
C ARG A 7 4.49 -47.88 -19.45
N GLN A 8 3.25 -47.93 -19.02
CA GLN A 8 2.49 -46.68 -18.88
C GLN A 8 3.28 -45.78 -17.90
N GLU A 9 3.86 -44.70 -18.42
CA GLU A 9 4.43 -43.67 -17.62
C GLU A 9 3.28 -43.01 -16.85
N TYR A 10 3.10 -43.37 -15.60
CA TYR A 10 2.22 -42.64 -14.71
C TYR A 10 2.89 -41.28 -14.43
N ASN A 11 2.34 -40.23 -15.02
CA ASN A 11 2.72 -38.86 -14.63
C ASN A 11 2.35 -38.67 -13.17
N THR A 12 3.36 -38.70 -12.32
CA THR A 12 3.19 -38.31 -10.92
C THR A 12 2.94 -36.82 -10.84
N THR A 13 2.15 -36.39 -9.87
CA THR A 13 1.79 -34.97 -9.62
C THR A 13 2.99 -34.02 -9.55
N TYR A 14 4.20 -34.57 -9.42
CA TYR A 14 5.47 -33.82 -9.32
C TYR A 14 6.16 -33.58 -10.68
N GLN A 15 5.63 -34.08 -11.78
CA GLN A 15 6.23 -33.98 -13.13
C GLN A 15 5.39 -33.18 -14.11
N LEU A 16 4.49 -32.33 -13.66
CA LEU A 16 3.77 -31.39 -14.52
C LEU A 16 4.76 -30.34 -15.05
N LYS A 17 5.44 -30.67 -16.14
CA LYS A 17 6.05 -29.67 -17.03
C LYS A 17 4.91 -29.04 -17.81
N LEU A 18 4.46 -27.86 -17.41
CA LEU A 18 3.59 -27.03 -18.21
C LEU A 18 4.48 -26.21 -19.17
N PRO A 19 4.55 -26.55 -20.47
CA PRO A 19 5.28 -25.73 -21.45
C PRO A 19 4.42 -24.56 -21.94
N VAL A 20 3.60 -24.00 -21.05
CA VAL A 20 2.70 -22.89 -21.36
C VAL A 20 3.30 -21.62 -20.78
N GLU A 21 3.45 -20.60 -21.61
CA GLU A 21 3.79 -19.28 -21.13
C GLU A 21 2.72 -18.82 -20.14
N ILE A 22 3.13 -18.36 -18.95
CA ILE A 22 2.22 -17.92 -17.88
C ILE A 22 1.30 -16.80 -18.39
N SER A 23 1.80 -15.94 -19.26
CA SER A 23 1.03 -14.89 -19.92
C SER A 23 -0.21 -15.40 -20.68
N THR A 24 -0.20 -16.63 -21.16
CA THR A 24 -1.37 -17.20 -21.87
C THR A 24 -2.46 -17.71 -20.93
N ILE A 25 -2.16 -17.86 -19.64
CA ILE A 25 -3.09 -18.35 -18.62
C ILE A 25 -3.79 -17.17 -17.93
N ILE A 26 -3.14 -16.01 -17.88
CA ILE A 26 -3.70 -14.80 -17.26
C ILE A 26 -4.69 -14.19 -18.24
N GLU A 27 -5.91 -13.93 -17.78
CA GLU A 27 -6.96 -13.32 -18.60
C GLU A 27 -6.54 -11.90 -19.02
N ILE A 28 -6.81 -11.53 -20.28
CA ILE A 28 -6.42 -10.21 -20.84
C ILE A 28 -7.03 -9.05 -20.05
N SER A 29 -8.19 -9.26 -19.43
CA SER A 29 -8.87 -8.29 -18.57
C SER A 29 -8.32 -8.19 -17.14
N ASP A 30 -7.30 -9.00 -16.79
CA ASP A 30 -6.77 -9.04 -15.42
C ASP A 30 -6.11 -7.69 -15.05
N PRO A 31 -6.40 -7.16 -13.87
CA PRO A 31 -5.83 -5.90 -13.38
C PRO A 31 -4.30 -5.85 -13.37
N VAL A 32 -3.61 -6.99 -13.38
CA VAL A 32 -2.15 -7.04 -13.38
C VAL A 32 -1.54 -6.33 -14.60
N TYR A 33 -2.21 -6.38 -15.76
CA TYR A 33 -1.73 -5.71 -16.97
C TYR A 33 -1.82 -4.20 -16.86
N THR A 34 -2.97 -3.69 -16.43
CA THR A 34 -3.16 -2.25 -16.18
C THR A 34 -2.20 -1.73 -15.10
N PHE A 35 -2.01 -2.52 -14.04
CA PHE A 35 -1.04 -2.21 -13.00
C PHE A 35 0.39 -2.08 -13.57
N CYS A 36 0.82 -3.04 -14.39
CA CYS A 36 2.14 -2.99 -15.03
C CYS A 36 2.27 -1.80 -15.97
N GLU A 37 1.24 -1.49 -16.75
CA GLU A 37 1.23 -0.32 -17.64
C GLU A 37 1.43 0.99 -16.86
N VAL A 38 0.80 1.14 -15.70
CA VAL A 38 1.00 2.30 -14.82
C VAL A 38 2.42 2.34 -14.28
N MET A 39 2.93 1.20 -13.79
CA MET A 39 4.27 1.11 -13.23
C MET A 39 5.38 1.36 -14.26
N ASP A 40 5.15 0.98 -15.51
CA ASP A 40 6.11 1.17 -16.61
C ASP A 40 6.16 2.64 -17.10
N CYS A 41 5.16 3.46 -16.75
CA CYS A 41 5.17 4.91 -17.04
C CYS A 41 6.15 5.69 -16.15
N ILE A 42 6.69 5.08 -15.09
CA ILE A 42 7.44 5.77 -14.05
C ILE A 42 8.89 5.31 -14.10
N ASP A 43 9.84 6.26 -14.08
CA ASP A 43 11.24 5.93 -13.92
C ASP A 43 11.57 5.66 -12.44
N LEU A 44 11.41 4.41 -12.03
CA LEU A 44 11.66 3.96 -10.66
C LEU A 44 13.15 3.89 -10.31
N ARG A 45 14.05 3.89 -11.29
CA ARG A 45 15.50 3.70 -11.08
C ARG A 45 16.10 4.79 -10.20
N LYS A 46 15.60 6.01 -10.32
CA LYS A 46 16.05 7.15 -9.50
C LYS A 46 15.78 6.97 -8.00
N TYR A 47 14.75 6.20 -7.64
CA TYR A 47 14.35 5.96 -6.25
C TYR A 47 14.88 4.65 -5.69
N LEU A 48 15.08 3.66 -6.56
CA LEU A 48 15.44 2.30 -6.19
C LEU A 48 16.92 1.97 -6.43
N ALA A 49 17.75 2.98 -6.68
CA ALA A 49 19.17 2.80 -6.88
C ALA A 49 19.83 2.23 -5.61
N VAL A 50 20.17 0.95 -5.67
CA VAL A 50 20.90 0.26 -4.60
C VAL A 50 22.35 0.14 -5.01
N LYS A 51 23.28 0.46 -4.10
CA LYS A 51 24.73 0.25 -4.33
C LYS A 51 24.99 -1.24 -4.59
N GLU A 52 25.54 -1.56 -5.75
CA GLU A 52 25.91 -2.92 -6.09
C GLU A 52 26.95 -3.44 -5.09
N SER A 53 26.66 -4.56 -4.46
CA SER A 53 27.63 -5.28 -3.65
C SER A 53 28.50 -6.12 -4.57
N LYS A 54 29.82 -5.93 -4.50
CA LYS A 54 30.78 -6.70 -5.31
C LYS A 54 30.91 -8.16 -4.85
N THR A 55 30.40 -8.51 -3.67
CA THR A 55 30.52 -9.84 -3.07
C THR A 55 29.19 -10.26 -2.43
N GLY A 56 28.85 -11.54 -2.51
CA GLY A 56 27.67 -12.11 -1.91
C GLY A 56 26.61 -12.60 -2.92
N ARG A 57 25.43 -13.02 -2.40
CA ARG A 57 24.30 -13.46 -3.23
C ARG A 57 23.78 -12.27 -4.06
N LYS A 58 23.46 -12.52 -5.34
CA LYS A 58 22.85 -11.52 -6.22
C LYS A 58 21.56 -10.99 -5.57
N ARG A 59 21.43 -9.67 -5.49
CA ARG A 59 20.22 -9.03 -4.96
C ARG A 59 19.06 -9.20 -5.93
N TYR A 60 17.85 -9.22 -5.39
CA TYR A 60 16.65 -9.14 -6.21
C TYR A 60 16.56 -7.78 -6.90
N ASN A 61 15.92 -7.78 -8.08
CA ASN A 61 15.60 -6.54 -8.76
C ASN A 61 14.60 -5.74 -7.90
N SER A 62 14.98 -4.52 -7.53
CA SER A 62 14.20 -3.63 -6.68
C SER A 62 12.86 -3.22 -7.32
N GLU A 63 12.83 -3.05 -8.65
CA GLU A 63 11.59 -2.72 -9.38
C GLU A 63 10.59 -3.88 -9.31
N ILE A 64 11.06 -5.11 -9.48
CA ILE A 64 10.22 -6.31 -9.39
C ILE A 64 9.68 -6.48 -7.97
N LEU A 65 10.52 -6.30 -6.93
CA LEU A 65 10.08 -6.36 -5.54
C LEU A 65 9.01 -5.30 -5.25
N LEU A 66 9.20 -4.08 -5.72
CA LEU A 66 8.21 -3.01 -5.57
C LEU A 66 6.89 -3.38 -6.25
N LYS A 67 6.93 -3.84 -7.50
CA LYS A 67 5.73 -4.27 -8.23
C LYS A 67 4.97 -5.37 -7.48
N VAL A 68 5.67 -6.38 -6.98
CA VAL A 68 5.07 -7.47 -6.19
C VAL A 68 4.40 -6.96 -4.92
N ILE A 69 5.07 -6.08 -4.18
CA ILE A 69 4.54 -5.53 -2.93
C ILE A 69 3.28 -4.68 -3.22
N LEU A 70 3.36 -3.73 -4.14
CA LEU A 70 2.25 -2.85 -4.46
C LEU A 70 1.05 -3.62 -5.02
N PHE A 71 1.29 -4.61 -5.89
CA PHE A 71 0.23 -5.46 -6.42
C PHE A 71 -0.45 -6.28 -5.32
N ALA A 72 0.32 -6.78 -4.34
CA ALA A 72 -0.24 -7.51 -3.21
C ALA A 72 -1.16 -6.62 -2.35
N PHE A 73 -0.76 -5.39 -2.07
CA PHE A 73 -1.59 -4.43 -1.35
C PHE A 73 -2.83 -4.01 -2.16
N MET A 74 -2.71 -3.85 -3.47
CA MET A 74 -3.84 -3.53 -4.34
C MET A 74 -4.89 -4.65 -4.34
N GLU A 75 -4.47 -5.91 -4.41
CA GLU A 75 -5.36 -7.08 -4.49
C GLU A 75 -5.99 -7.47 -3.15
N LYS A 76 -5.24 -7.36 -2.05
CA LYS A 76 -5.64 -7.91 -0.74
C LYS A 76 -5.91 -6.82 0.30
N GLY A 77 -5.61 -5.57 0.02
CA GLY A 77 -5.56 -4.53 1.04
C GLY A 77 -4.40 -4.78 2.01
N TYR A 78 -4.68 -4.85 3.30
CA TYR A 78 -3.63 -5.16 4.28
C TYR A 78 -3.19 -6.63 4.17
N VAL A 79 -1.91 -6.85 3.89
CA VAL A 79 -1.33 -8.17 3.68
C VAL A 79 -0.02 -8.32 4.46
N SER A 80 0.21 -9.49 5.06
CA SER A 80 1.47 -9.78 5.77
C SER A 80 2.58 -10.16 4.80
N LEU A 81 3.85 -9.92 5.19
CA LEU A 81 5.02 -10.28 4.36
C LEU A 81 5.09 -11.79 4.03
N ARG A 82 4.66 -12.64 4.97
CA ARG A 82 4.58 -14.08 4.74
C ARG A 82 3.48 -14.45 3.74
N GLU A 83 2.39 -13.70 3.72
CA GLU A 83 1.35 -13.91 2.72
C GLU A 83 1.84 -13.45 1.33
N ILE A 84 2.59 -12.36 1.22
CA ILE A 84 3.21 -11.94 -0.04
C ILE A 84 4.18 -13.03 -0.55
N GLU A 85 5.03 -13.59 0.33
CA GLU A 85 5.91 -14.72 -0.02
C GLU A 85 5.10 -15.92 -0.53
N LYS A 86 3.96 -16.22 0.10
CA LYS A 86 3.08 -17.31 -0.31
C LYS A 86 2.44 -17.02 -1.67
N LEU A 87 1.91 -15.81 -1.89
CA LEU A 87 1.35 -15.40 -3.17
C LEU A 87 2.36 -15.53 -4.31
N CYS A 88 3.61 -15.15 -4.10
CA CYS A 88 4.71 -15.34 -5.05
C CYS A 88 4.94 -16.81 -5.44
N LYS A 89 4.54 -17.76 -4.59
CA LYS A 89 4.70 -19.21 -4.83
C LYS A 89 3.45 -19.87 -5.39
N THR A 90 2.27 -19.28 -5.23
CA THR A 90 0.98 -19.96 -5.48
C THR A 90 0.09 -19.23 -6.47
N ASP A 91 0.27 -17.94 -6.70
CA ASP A 91 -0.55 -17.16 -7.62
C ASP A 91 0.23 -16.87 -8.92
N ILE A 92 -0.35 -17.25 -10.05
CA ILE A 92 0.28 -17.11 -11.37
C ILE A 92 0.56 -15.66 -11.76
N ARG A 93 -0.23 -14.70 -11.29
CA ARG A 93 -0.03 -13.26 -11.54
C ARG A 93 1.25 -12.78 -10.88
N PHE A 94 1.50 -13.22 -9.64
CA PHE A 94 2.74 -12.92 -8.92
C PHE A 94 3.95 -13.64 -9.54
N MET A 95 3.78 -14.88 -10.00
CA MET A 95 4.84 -15.59 -10.73
C MET A 95 5.19 -14.85 -12.02
N TRP A 96 4.19 -14.33 -12.74
CA TRP A 96 4.39 -13.53 -13.92
C TRP A 96 5.13 -12.23 -13.64
N LEU A 97 4.76 -11.52 -12.56
CA LEU A 97 5.45 -10.31 -12.11
C LEU A 97 6.92 -10.55 -11.74
N LEU A 98 7.24 -11.75 -11.25
CA LEU A 98 8.61 -12.13 -10.89
C LEU A 98 9.54 -12.38 -12.09
N GLN A 99 9.00 -12.49 -13.31
CA GLN A 99 9.81 -12.64 -14.55
C GLN A 99 10.89 -13.72 -14.42
N ASP A 100 10.52 -14.96 -14.15
CA ASP A 100 11.43 -16.11 -13.96
C ASP A 100 12.41 -16.02 -12.76
N ASN A 101 12.29 -15.01 -11.89
CA ASN A 101 13.06 -14.98 -10.67
C ASN A 101 12.43 -15.89 -9.60
N ASP A 102 13.28 -16.46 -8.75
CA ASP A 102 12.80 -17.23 -7.60
C ASP A 102 11.90 -16.36 -6.70
N PRO A 103 10.87 -16.93 -6.04
CA PRO A 103 10.04 -16.21 -5.10
C PRO A 103 10.88 -15.63 -3.94
N PRO A 104 10.75 -14.31 -3.65
CA PRO A 104 11.47 -13.70 -2.54
C PRO A 104 10.96 -14.23 -1.19
N SER A 105 11.87 -14.39 -0.22
CA SER A 105 11.47 -14.70 1.15
C SER A 105 10.88 -13.45 1.82
N HIS A 106 10.03 -13.64 2.84
CA HIS A 106 9.48 -12.54 3.63
C HIS A 106 10.57 -11.64 4.23
N MET A 107 11.75 -12.19 4.60
CA MET A 107 12.89 -11.41 5.08
C MET A 107 13.52 -10.55 3.98
N THR A 108 13.53 -11.04 2.74
CA THR A 108 14.03 -10.26 1.59
C THR A 108 13.11 -9.06 1.34
N ILE A 109 11.80 -9.26 1.45
CA ILE A 109 10.79 -8.22 1.31
C ILE A 109 10.92 -7.20 2.44
N ASP A 110 11.06 -7.67 3.69
CA ASP A 110 11.22 -6.83 4.87
C ASP A 110 12.46 -5.92 4.76
N ASN A 111 13.61 -6.50 4.43
CA ASN A 111 14.83 -5.74 4.24
C ASN A 111 14.68 -4.69 3.12
N PHE A 112 14.05 -5.05 2.01
CA PHE A 112 13.81 -4.12 0.92
C PHE A 112 12.89 -2.95 1.36
N MET A 113 11.82 -3.23 2.10
CA MET A 113 10.92 -2.20 2.61
C MET A 113 11.63 -1.24 3.57
N ASN A 114 12.43 -1.78 4.50
CA ASN A 114 13.08 -0.97 5.53
C ASN A 114 14.32 -0.23 5.01
N GLU A 115 15.12 -0.86 4.15
CA GLU A 115 16.39 -0.29 3.70
C GLU A 115 16.25 0.61 2.47
N THR A 116 15.33 0.27 1.55
CA THR A 116 15.25 0.93 0.24
C THR A 116 13.98 1.75 0.10
N LEU A 117 12.84 1.19 0.50
CA LEU A 117 11.54 1.78 0.23
C LEU A 117 11.17 2.88 1.22
N LEU A 118 11.47 2.71 2.50
CA LEU A 118 11.03 3.59 3.58
C LEU A 118 11.36 5.07 3.32
N GLY A 119 12.53 5.37 2.75
CA GLY A 119 12.94 6.75 2.45
C GLY A 119 12.39 7.34 1.15
N ASN A 120 11.84 6.51 0.27
CA ASN A 120 11.46 6.91 -1.09
C ASN A 120 9.99 6.70 -1.41
N ILE A 121 9.22 6.09 -0.50
CA ILE A 121 7.83 5.68 -0.78
C ILE A 121 6.92 6.86 -1.12
N GLU A 122 7.08 8.01 -0.46
CA GLU A 122 6.25 9.18 -0.71
C GLU A 122 6.50 9.76 -2.11
N ASP A 123 7.76 9.79 -2.54
CA ASP A 123 8.12 10.28 -3.86
C ASP A 123 7.64 9.32 -4.96
N ILE A 124 7.80 8.02 -4.75
CA ILE A 124 7.26 6.99 -5.64
C ILE A 124 5.74 7.12 -5.75
N PHE A 125 5.04 7.29 -4.64
CA PHE A 125 3.60 7.46 -4.60
C PHE A 125 3.16 8.74 -5.34
N ALA A 126 3.89 9.84 -5.19
CA ALA A 126 3.63 11.08 -5.91
C ALA A 126 3.76 10.88 -7.43
N GLU A 127 4.79 10.16 -7.88
CA GLU A 127 4.99 9.85 -9.29
C GLU A 127 3.88 8.95 -9.87
N ILE A 128 3.46 7.92 -9.12
CA ILE A 128 2.35 7.04 -9.52
C ILE A 128 1.08 7.88 -9.73
N ASN A 129 0.73 8.73 -8.75
CA ASN A 129 -0.44 9.59 -8.87
C ASN A 129 -0.30 10.58 -10.02
N GLY A 130 0.87 11.16 -10.22
CA GLY A 130 1.15 12.06 -11.36
C GLY A 130 0.94 11.37 -12.70
N CYS A 131 1.38 10.11 -12.84
CA CYS A 131 1.13 9.32 -14.04
C CYS A 131 -0.37 9.06 -14.25
N ILE A 132 -1.09 8.65 -13.20
CA ILE A 132 -2.54 8.40 -13.25
C ILE A 132 -3.29 9.69 -13.62
N PHE A 133 -2.99 10.81 -12.97
CA PHE A 133 -3.63 12.10 -13.23
C PHE A 133 -3.37 12.63 -14.64
N SER A 134 -2.23 12.30 -15.24
CA SER A 134 -1.92 12.68 -16.62
C SER A 134 -2.69 11.85 -17.66
N LYS A 135 -3.02 10.59 -17.34
CA LYS A 135 -3.76 9.68 -18.21
C LYS A 135 -5.27 9.82 -18.07
N GLU A 136 -5.72 9.97 -16.84
CA GLU A 136 -7.13 10.08 -16.51
C GLU A 136 -7.52 11.54 -16.21
N LYS A 137 -8.74 11.91 -16.58
CA LYS A 137 -9.30 13.22 -16.23
C LYS A 137 -9.76 13.20 -14.77
N VAL A 138 -8.82 13.28 -13.85
CA VAL A 138 -9.11 13.31 -12.43
C VAL A 138 -9.55 14.72 -12.02
N ASP A 139 -10.67 14.80 -11.31
CA ASP A 139 -11.11 16.04 -10.69
C ASP A 139 -10.22 16.36 -9.48
N THR A 140 -9.38 17.37 -9.62
CA THR A 140 -8.48 17.84 -8.55
C THR A 140 -9.07 19.02 -7.75
N GLU A 141 -10.27 19.46 -8.09
CA GLU A 141 -10.94 20.57 -7.39
C GLU A 141 -11.72 20.07 -6.17
N HIS A 142 -12.15 18.81 -6.18
CA HIS A 142 -12.93 18.21 -5.09
C HIS A 142 -12.15 17.11 -4.38
N ILE A 143 -12.09 17.19 -3.04
CA ILE A 143 -11.48 16.18 -2.19
C ILE A 143 -12.59 15.43 -1.45
N TYR A 144 -12.60 14.09 -1.59
CA TYR A 144 -13.52 13.21 -0.89
C TYR A 144 -12.79 12.55 0.27
N ILE A 145 -13.25 12.80 1.50
CA ILE A 145 -12.66 12.21 2.70
C ILE A 145 -13.68 11.25 3.31
N ASP A 146 -13.32 9.98 3.40
CA ASP A 146 -14.12 8.96 4.08
C ASP A 146 -13.71 8.82 5.54
N GLY A 147 -14.72 8.71 6.42
CA GLY A 147 -14.50 8.54 7.85
C GLY A 147 -14.33 7.08 8.24
N THR A 148 -13.15 6.68 8.68
CA THR A 148 -12.92 5.34 9.20
C THR A 148 -13.39 5.22 10.64
N LYS A 149 -14.26 4.25 10.95
CA LYS A 149 -14.60 3.88 12.32
C LYS A 149 -13.41 3.23 13.01
N ILE A 150 -12.84 3.91 14.01
CA ILE A 150 -11.84 3.33 14.88
C ILE A 150 -12.56 2.80 16.13
N PRO A 151 -12.69 1.47 16.32
CA PRO A 151 -13.32 0.93 17.52
C PRO A 151 -12.46 1.25 18.75
N ALA A 152 -13.06 1.89 19.73
CA ALA A 152 -12.38 2.11 21.01
C ALA A 152 -12.19 0.76 21.71
N ASN A 153 -10.94 0.43 22.07
CA ASN A 153 -10.62 -0.74 22.88
C ASN A 153 -10.89 -0.43 24.37
N ALA A 154 -12.15 -0.09 24.67
CA ALA A 154 -12.59 0.28 26.00
C ALA A 154 -13.29 -0.91 26.68
N TYR A 155 -12.92 -1.16 27.93
CA TYR A 155 -13.55 -2.19 28.76
C TYR A 155 -15.01 -1.82 29.01
N LYS A 156 -15.95 -2.58 28.46
CA LYS A 156 -17.39 -2.27 28.40
C LYS A 156 -18.06 -2.11 29.79
N TYR A 157 -17.47 -2.62 30.84
CA TYR A 157 -18.02 -2.68 32.19
C TYR A 157 -17.13 -2.02 33.27
N GLY A 158 -16.16 -1.18 32.87
CA GLY A 158 -15.34 -0.43 33.80
C GLY A 158 -16.07 0.74 34.45
N TRP A 159 -15.97 0.91 35.77
CA TRP A 159 -16.44 2.10 36.46
C TRP A 159 -15.53 3.28 36.16
N VAL A 160 -16.11 4.37 35.65
CA VAL A 160 -15.35 5.56 35.28
C VAL A 160 -15.83 6.73 36.13
N TRP A 161 -14.89 7.32 36.88
CA TRP A 161 -15.17 8.49 37.71
C TRP A 161 -15.39 9.74 36.85
N LYS A 162 -16.49 10.49 37.09
CA LYS A 162 -16.86 11.71 36.34
C LYS A 162 -15.71 12.71 36.23
N LYS A 163 -14.96 12.94 37.35
CA LYS A 163 -13.77 13.82 37.37
C LYS A 163 -12.65 13.32 36.46
N SER A 164 -12.44 12.01 36.41
CA SER A 164 -11.45 11.39 35.53
C SER A 164 -11.84 11.50 34.06
N CYS A 165 -13.14 11.34 33.75
CA CYS A 165 -13.67 11.53 32.41
C CYS A 165 -13.44 12.95 31.90
N VAL A 166 -13.75 13.96 32.71
CA VAL A 166 -13.55 15.38 32.33
C VAL A 166 -12.07 15.68 32.09
N LYS A 167 -11.20 15.22 32.99
CA LYS A 167 -9.74 15.39 32.84
C LYS A 167 -9.19 14.71 31.58
N ASN A 168 -9.61 13.47 31.33
CA ASN A 168 -9.18 12.71 30.15
C ASN A 168 -9.76 13.32 28.87
N ARG A 169 -11.03 13.77 28.90
CA ARG A 169 -11.63 14.50 27.79
C ARG A 169 -10.77 15.72 27.41
N ASN A 170 -10.44 16.58 28.35
CA ASN A 170 -9.66 17.78 28.05
C ASN A 170 -8.28 17.45 27.46
N LYS A 171 -7.59 16.45 28.03
CA LYS A 171 -6.32 15.96 27.47
C LYS A 171 -6.47 15.40 26.07
N THR A 172 -7.59 14.73 25.79
CA THR A 172 -7.87 14.17 24.46
C THR A 172 -8.09 15.29 23.44
N PHE A 173 -8.81 16.36 23.85
CA PHE A 173 -9.02 17.52 22.99
C PHE A 173 -7.73 18.27 22.67
N GLU A 174 -6.86 18.48 23.67
CA GLU A 174 -5.54 19.07 23.43
C GLU A 174 -4.74 18.26 22.40
N LYS A 175 -4.77 16.92 22.52
CA LYS A 175 -4.12 16.04 21.56
C LYS A 175 -4.77 16.09 20.17
N ILE A 176 -6.11 16.13 20.09
CA ILE A 176 -6.84 16.25 18.83
C ILE A 176 -6.48 17.56 18.13
N THR A 177 -6.42 18.68 18.86
CA THR A 177 -6.05 19.98 18.30
C THR A 177 -4.64 19.96 17.71
N LEU A 178 -3.67 19.39 18.43
CA LEU A 178 -2.30 19.23 17.94
C LEU A 178 -2.25 18.34 16.69
N LEU A 179 -2.99 17.24 16.71
CA LEU A 179 -3.06 16.31 15.59
C LEU A 179 -3.71 16.94 14.35
N LEU A 180 -4.74 17.76 14.53
CA LEU A 180 -5.37 18.51 13.43
C LEU A 180 -4.41 19.53 12.82
N GLN A 181 -3.60 20.21 13.64
CA GLN A 181 -2.55 21.10 13.15
C GLN A 181 -1.51 20.34 12.32
N GLU A 182 -1.03 19.20 12.82
CA GLU A 182 -0.11 18.32 12.09
C GLU A 182 -0.70 17.81 10.78
N ILE A 183 -1.99 17.42 10.79
CA ILE A 183 -2.73 16.99 9.60
C ILE A 183 -2.84 18.12 8.60
N ASN A 184 -3.21 19.33 9.03
CA ASN A 184 -3.32 20.50 8.14
C ASN A 184 -1.99 20.82 7.47
N GLU A 185 -0.88 20.82 8.21
CA GLU A 185 0.46 21.04 7.65
C GLU A 185 0.84 19.94 6.65
N THR A 186 0.56 18.68 7.01
CA THR A 186 0.85 17.53 6.15
C THR A 186 0.00 17.53 4.89
N VAL A 187 -1.30 17.82 5.00
CA VAL A 187 -2.23 17.90 3.87
C VAL A 187 -1.84 19.06 2.95
N ALA A 188 -1.54 20.23 3.50
CA ALA A 188 -1.08 21.37 2.71
C ALA A 188 0.19 21.03 1.90
N CYS A 189 1.18 20.41 2.54
CA CYS A 189 2.41 19.97 1.88
C CYS A 189 2.14 18.94 0.77
N ARG A 190 1.28 17.94 1.03
CA ARG A 190 0.92 16.91 0.05
C ARG A 190 0.08 17.46 -1.09
N CYS A 191 -0.88 18.35 -0.81
CA CYS A 191 -1.67 19.00 -1.85
C CYS A 191 -0.81 19.79 -2.83
N VAL A 192 0.20 20.53 -2.35
CA VAL A 192 1.17 21.21 -3.22
C VAL A 192 1.92 20.19 -4.09
N LYS A 193 2.35 19.06 -3.51
CA LYS A 193 3.08 18.00 -4.21
C LYS A 193 2.23 17.33 -5.31
N PHE A 194 0.92 17.21 -5.10
CA PHE A 194 -0.01 16.58 -6.05
C PHE A 194 -0.78 17.56 -6.94
N GLY A 195 -0.53 18.87 -6.84
CA GLY A 195 -1.23 19.90 -7.60
C GLY A 195 -2.71 20.07 -7.22
N ILE A 196 -3.10 19.62 -6.02
CA ILE A 196 -4.45 19.77 -5.49
C ILE A 196 -4.56 21.13 -4.79
N ARG A 197 -5.70 21.81 -4.90
CA ARG A 197 -5.93 23.07 -4.19
C ARG A 197 -5.98 22.85 -2.68
N THR A 198 -5.01 23.39 -1.95
CA THR A 198 -4.88 23.24 -0.49
C THR A 198 -6.04 23.87 0.28
N GLU A 199 -6.63 24.93 -0.25
CA GLU A 199 -7.71 25.71 0.36
C GLU A 199 -8.93 24.83 0.69
N TYR A 200 -9.35 23.96 -0.24
CA TYR A 200 -10.49 23.07 -0.02
C TYR A 200 -10.22 21.99 1.05
N ALA A 201 -8.99 21.48 1.10
CA ALA A 201 -8.63 20.47 2.09
C ALA A 201 -8.63 21.05 3.52
N ILE A 202 -8.14 22.28 3.67
CA ILE A 202 -8.10 22.99 4.96
C ILE A 202 -9.52 23.33 5.41
N GLU A 203 -10.34 23.91 4.54
CA GLU A 203 -11.74 24.27 4.85
C GLU A 203 -12.56 23.05 5.28
N TYR A 204 -12.36 21.90 4.64
CA TYR A 204 -13.05 20.67 5.01
C TYR A 204 -12.60 20.13 6.37
N LEU A 205 -11.32 20.21 6.69
CA LEU A 205 -10.81 19.81 8.01
C LEU A 205 -11.32 20.74 9.13
N GLU A 206 -11.44 22.03 8.85
CA GLU A 206 -12.06 23.00 9.76
C GLU A 206 -13.53 22.69 10.02
N GLN A 207 -14.30 22.36 8.97
CA GLN A 207 -15.71 21.94 9.11
C GLN A 207 -15.86 20.66 9.96
N ILE A 208 -14.98 19.67 9.77
CA ILE A 208 -14.96 18.47 10.60
C ILE A 208 -14.64 18.82 12.05
N ALA A 209 -13.63 19.65 12.30
CA ALA A 209 -13.26 20.09 13.64
C ALA A 209 -14.40 20.82 14.35
N GLU A 210 -15.14 21.69 13.63
CA GLU A 210 -16.32 22.36 14.17
C GLU A 210 -17.46 21.39 14.49
N GLN A 211 -17.74 20.41 13.62
CA GLN A 211 -18.75 19.39 13.89
C GLN A 211 -18.41 18.59 15.15
N TYR A 212 -17.17 18.17 15.31
CA TYR A 212 -16.73 17.49 16.53
C TYR A 212 -16.84 18.39 17.75
N ALA A 213 -16.47 19.68 17.64
CA ALA A 213 -16.63 20.63 18.72
C ALA A 213 -18.08 20.78 19.17
N ARG A 214 -19.02 20.86 18.23
CA ARG A 214 -20.48 20.92 18.52
C ARG A 214 -20.99 19.65 19.19
N LEU A 215 -20.60 18.47 18.67
CA LEU A 215 -21.03 17.17 19.22
C LEU A 215 -20.56 16.95 20.66
N PHE A 216 -19.41 17.50 21.03
CA PHE A 216 -18.83 17.35 22.37
C PHE A 216 -19.02 18.58 23.28
N GLY A 217 -19.82 19.58 22.84
CA GLY A 217 -20.13 20.78 23.62
C GLY A 217 -18.92 21.68 23.87
N LEU A 218 -18.00 21.76 22.93
CA LEU A 218 -16.86 22.65 22.96
C LEU A 218 -17.20 23.97 22.25
N HIS A 219 -16.73 25.09 22.82
CA HIS A 219 -16.80 26.36 22.11
C HIS A 219 -15.77 26.40 21.00
N PRO A 220 -16.17 26.74 19.74
CA PRO A 220 -15.26 26.79 18.59
C PRO A 220 -14.08 27.76 18.77
N GLU A 221 -14.24 28.79 19.60
CA GLU A 221 -13.19 29.80 19.90
C GLU A 221 -11.94 29.24 20.61
N LYS A 222 -11.94 27.96 21.00
CA LYS A 222 -10.81 27.30 21.64
C LYS A 222 -10.06 26.32 20.74
N ILE A 223 -10.43 26.26 19.45
CA ILE A 223 -9.87 25.30 18.50
C ILE A 223 -9.00 25.98 17.43
N VAL A 224 -8.90 27.29 17.44
CA VAL A 224 -8.01 28.09 16.56
C VAL A 224 -6.68 28.34 17.23
#